data_5cfd4c9514e7fbdc9f86fc713a815a91
#
_entry.id   5cfd4c9514e7fbdc9f86fc713a815a91
#
_cell.length_a   1.000
_cell.length_b   1.000
_cell.length_c   1.000
_cell.angle_alpha   90.00
_cell.angle_beta   90.00
_cell.angle_gamma   90.00
#
_symmetry.space_group_name_H-M   'P 1'
#
loop_
_entity.id
_entity.type
_entity.pdbx_description
1 polymer ?
#
loop_
_entity_poly.entity_id
_entity_poly.type
_entity_poly.pdbx_seq_one_letter_code
_entity_poly.pdbx_strand_id
1 'polypeptide(L)'
;VFNRSVIEQAPLQAYCSALVFAPEKSIVRETFKKHIPSWIQRKPRVEAYWNAMLQTLEGHTHSVTSVAFSPDGTQVVSGSWDQTVRLWDAVTGALQQTLEGHTDSVTSVAFSPDGTQVVSGSDDQTVRLWNAATRALQQTLEGHSASVRSVAFSPDGTQVVSGSDDETVRLWDAVTGALQ
;
A
#
# COMPACT_ATOMS: atom_id res chain seq x y z
N VAL A 1 -9.20 -15.86 -18.69
CA VAL A 1 -9.64 -16.99 -19.53
C VAL A 1 -9.23 -16.77 -21.00
N PHE A 2 -9.08 -15.52 -21.47
CA PHE A 2 -8.78 -15.19 -22.89
C PHE A 2 -7.33 -15.50 -23.33
N ASN A 3 -6.36 -15.56 -22.44
CA ASN A 3 -4.94 -15.75 -22.81
C ASN A 3 -4.52 -17.22 -22.98
N ARG A 4 -5.32 -18.17 -22.53
CA ARG A 4 -4.95 -19.59 -22.58
C ARG A 4 -4.96 -20.15 -23.99
N SER A 5 -5.94 -19.76 -24.81
CA SER A 5 -6.07 -20.25 -26.19
C SER A 5 -4.96 -19.73 -27.14
N VAL A 6 -4.47 -18.52 -26.92
CA VAL A 6 -3.40 -17.93 -27.73
C VAL A 6 -2.04 -18.57 -27.41
N ILE A 7 -1.79 -18.88 -26.14
CA ILE A 7 -0.57 -19.56 -25.68
C ILE A 7 -0.54 -21.02 -26.21
N GLU A 8 -1.70 -21.69 -26.22
CA GLU A 8 -1.82 -23.07 -26.73
C GLU A 8 -1.70 -23.16 -28.25
N GLN A 9 -2.15 -22.12 -28.98
CA GLN A 9 -2.09 -22.08 -30.45
C GLN A 9 -0.75 -21.58 -31.02
N ALA A 10 -0.02 -20.75 -30.27
CA ALA A 10 1.24 -20.17 -30.71
C ALA A 10 2.27 -20.01 -29.58
N PRO A 11 2.69 -21.11 -28.92
CA PRO A 11 3.59 -21.05 -27.77
C PRO A 11 4.93 -20.36 -28.07
N LEU A 12 5.45 -20.48 -29.28
CA LEU A 12 6.68 -19.81 -29.71
C LEU A 12 6.54 -18.28 -29.81
N GLN A 13 5.37 -17.78 -30.22
CA GLN A 13 5.15 -16.34 -30.29
C GLN A 13 5.06 -15.68 -28.91
N ALA A 14 4.41 -16.34 -27.96
CA ALA A 14 4.37 -15.87 -26.56
C ALA A 14 5.78 -15.87 -25.93
N TYR A 15 6.58 -16.88 -26.21
CA TYR A 15 7.95 -16.99 -25.72
C TYR A 15 8.87 -15.93 -26.33
N CYS A 16 8.75 -15.70 -27.66
CA CYS A 16 9.56 -14.70 -28.36
C CYS A 16 9.22 -13.28 -27.92
N SER A 17 7.95 -12.94 -27.70
CA SER A 17 7.58 -11.61 -27.21
C SER A 17 8.14 -11.34 -25.81
N ALA A 18 8.06 -12.28 -24.90
CA ALA A 18 8.66 -12.14 -23.56
C ALA A 18 10.19 -11.88 -23.63
N LEU A 19 10.91 -12.55 -24.53
CA LEU A 19 12.36 -12.36 -24.72
C LEU A 19 12.69 -11.00 -25.38
N VAL A 20 11.88 -10.56 -26.32
CA VAL A 20 12.10 -9.29 -27.04
C VAL A 20 11.90 -8.08 -26.13
N PHE A 21 10.96 -8.15 -25.19
CA PHE A 21 10.64 -7.08 -24.24
C PHE A 21 11.38 -7.19 -22.91
N ALA A 22 12.08 -8.30 -22.65
CA ALA A 22 12.92 -8.41 -21.46
C ALA A 22 14.06 -7.38 -21.49
N PRO A 23 14.48 -6.82 -20.33
CA PRO A 23 15.63 -5.92 -20.24
C PRO A 23 16.89 -6.51 -20.86
N GLU A 24 17.77 -5.66 -21.43
CA GLU A 24 18.94 -6.10 -22.19
C GLU A 24 19.90 -6.98 -21.38
N LYS A 25 20.07 -6.68 -20.10
CA LYS A 25 20.95 -7.42 -19.17
C LYS A 25 20.21 -8.41 -18.27
N SER A 26 18.95 -8.74 -18.59
CA SER A 26 18.27 -9.79 -17.84
C SER A 26 18.84 -11.16 -18.14
N ILE A 27 18.99 -11.99 -17.11
CA ILE A 27 19.48 -13.39 -17.24
C ILE A 27 18.67 -14.16 -18.28
N VAL A 28 17.36 -13.96 -18.31
CA VAL A 28 16.44 -14.60 -19.27
C VAL A 28 16.82 -14.22 -20.70
N ARG A 29 17.03 -12.92 -20.99
CA ARG A 29 17.40 -12.47 -22.34
C ARG A 29 18.80 -12.92 -22.75
N GLU A 30 19.77 -12.89 -21.85
CA GLU A 30 21.13 -13.36 -22.12
C GLU A 30 21.16 -14.87 -22.40
N THR A 31 20.47 -15.67 -21.57
CA THR A 31 20.42 -17.12 -21.73
C THR A 31 19.74 -17.55 -23.03
N PHE A 32 18.65 -16.89 -23.40
CA PHE A 32 17.84 -17.26 -24.57
C PHE A 32 18.04 -16.36 -25.78
N LYS A 33 19.06 -15.52 -25.82
CA LYS A 33 19.35 -14.57 -26.91
C LYS A 33 19.39 -15.24 -28.30
N LYS A 34 19.87 -16.47 -28.37
CA LYS A 34 19.95 -17.28 -29.59
C LYS A 34 18.59 -17.70 -30.15
N HIS A 35 17.55 -17.67 -29.32
CA HIS A 35 16.20 -18.08 -29.68
C HIS A 35 15.33 -16.91 -30.17
N ILE A 36 15.87 -15.67 -30.16
CA ILE A 36 15.19 -14.52 -30.74
C ILE A 36 15.22 -14.66 -32.25
N PRO A 37 14.07 -14.70 -32.95
CA PRO A 37 14.04 -14.88 -34.40
C PRO A 37 14.81 -13.80 -35.14
N SER A 38 15.62 -14.18 -36.14
CA SER A 38 16.47 -13.28 -36.94
C SER A 38 15.69 -12.30 -37.83
N TRP A 39 14.41 -12.60 -38.10
CA TRP A 39 13.53 -11.70 -38.88
C TRP A 39 13.09 -10.45 -38.11
N ILE A 40 13.29 -10.39 -36.77
CA ILE A 40 13.03 -9.19 -35.96
C ILE A 40 14.18 -8.20 -36.19
N GLN A 41 14.04 -7.34 -37.21
CA GLN A 41 15.05 -6.36 -37.57
C GLN A 41 15.11 -5.16 -36.64
N ARG A 42 13.96 -4.74 -36.08
CA ARG A 42 13.87 -3.63 -35.10
C ARG A 42 13.39 -4.18 -33.77
N LYS A 43 14.28 -4.20 -32.80
CA LYS A 43 13.95 -4.51 -31.43
C LYS A 43 13.48 -3.25 -30.71
N PRO A 44 12.46 -3.35 -29.84
CA PRO A 44 12.07 -2.21 -29.02
C PRO A 44 13.26 -1.77 -28.14
N ARG A 45 13.35 -0.47 -27.88
CA ARG A 45 14.25 0.02 -26.85
C ARG A 45 13.71 -0.46 -25.50
N VAL A 46 14.46 -1.26 -24.80
CA VAL A 46 14.16 -1.73 -23.46
C VAL A 46 15.27 -1.29 -22.51
N GLU A 47 14.94 -1.13 -21.24
CA GLU A 47 15.93 -0.78 -20.22
C GLU A 47 16.99 -1.88 -20.08
N ALA A 48 18.17 -1.52 -19.54
CA ALA A 48 19.27 -2.48 -19.35
C ALA A 48 18.95 -3.51 -18.25
N TYR A 49 18.19 -3.11 -17.24
CA TYR A 49 17.81 -3.93 -16.09
C TYR A 49 16.31 -3.87 -15.86
N TRP A 50 15.76 -4.85 -15.16
CA TRP A 50 14.41 -4.73 -14.61
C TRP A 50 14.38 -3.53 -13.67
N ASN A 51 13.45 -2.63 -13.88
CA ASN A 51 13.26 -1.51 -12.97
C ASN A 51 12.79 -2.09 -11.63
N ALA A 52 13.56 -1.83 -10.56
CA ALA A 52 13.17 -2.22 -9.21
C ALA A 52 11.96 -1.39 -8.69
N MET A 53 11.75 -0.21 -9.30
CA MET A 53 10.57 0.62 -9.01
C MET A 53 9.40 0.08 -9.82
N LEU A 54 8.51 -0.67 -9.15
CA LEU A 54 7.30 -1.19 -9.78
C LEU A 54 6.28 -0.07 -10.03
N GLN A 55 6.17 0.86 -9.07
CA GLN A 55 5.15 1.90 -9.09
C GLN A 55 5.47 3.02 -8.12
N THR A 56 5.02 4.25 -8.43
CA THR A 56 5.02 5.40 -7.53
C THR A 56 3.58 5.83 -7.28
N LEU A 57 3.20 5.96 -6.00
CA LEU A 57 1.89 6.43 -5.57
C LEU A 57 2.01 7.93 -5.28
N GLU A 58 1.54 8.75 -6.20
CA GLU A 58 1.65 10.21 -6.11
C GLU A 58 0.33 10.84 -5.71
N GLY A 59 0.38 11.88 -4.87
CA GLY A 59 -0.82 12.63 -4.51
C GLY A 59 -0.72 13.36 -3.18
N HIS A 60 -0.01 12.84 -2.16
CA HIS A 60 0.23 13.58 -0.94
C HIS A 60 0.96 14.90 -1.22
N THR A 61 0.60 15.96 -0.49
CA THR A 61 1.18 17.30 -0.67
C THR A 61 2.35 17.58 0.28
N HIS A 62 2.56 16.70 1.26
CA HIS A 62 3.66 16.76 2.23
C HIS A 62 4.25 15.36 2.44
N SER A 63 5.25 15.28 3.32
CA SER A 63 5.97 14.03 3.62
C SER A 63 5.03 12.93 4.07
N VAL A 64 5.20 11.73 3.50
CA VAL A 64 4.55 10.50 3.95
C VAL A 64 5.32 9.97 5.16
N THR A 65 4.63 9.73 6.26
CA THR A 65 5.19 9.35 7.56
C THR A 65 5.10 7.85 7.82
N SER A 66 4.03 7.23 7.33
CA SER A 66 3.73 5.83 7.60
C SER A 66 2.97 5.20 6.43
N VAL A 67 3.26 3.93 6.16
CA VAL A 67 2.58 3.14 5.14
C VAL A 67 2.34 1.72 5.64
N ALA A 68 1.27 1.09 5.19
CA ALA A 68 0.98 -0.32 5.44
C ALA A 68 0.23 -0.95 4.29
N PHE A 69 0.44 -2.26 4.07
CA PHE A 69 -0.40 -3.06 3.18
C PHE A 69 -1.63 -3.57 3.92
N SER A 70 -2.74 -3.72 3.19
CA SER A 70 -3.86 -4.53 3.66
C SER A 70 -3.46 -6.00 3.80
N PRO A 71 -4.09 -6.79 4.68
CA PRO A 71 -3.74 -8.19 4.92
C PRO A 71 -3.83 -9.07 3.66
N ASP A 72 -4.71 -8.73 2.73
CA ASP A 72 -4.87 -9.41 1.44
C ASP A 72 -3.90 -8.91 0.35
N GLY A 73 -3.10 -7.86 0.65
CA GLY A 73 -2.14 -7.26 -0.25
C GLY A 73 -2.75 -6.46 -1.41
N THR A 74 -4.06 -6.21 -1.41
CA THR A 74 -4.74 -5.52 -2.52
C THR A 74 -4.74 -4.00 -2.39
N GLN A 75 -4.52 -3.48 -1.18
CA GLN A 75 -4.51 -2.05 -0.88
C GLN A 75 -3.25 -1.64 -0.12
N VAL A 76 -2.93 -0.36 -0.24
CA VAL A 76 -1.93 0.33 0.59
C VAL A 76 -2.61 1.48 1.31
N VAL A 77 -2.32 1.68 2.59
CA VAL A 77 -2.68 2.88 3.32
C VAL A 77 -1.44 3.72 3.57
N SER A 78 -1.57 5.04 3.49
CA SER A 78 -0.51 6.00 3.81
C SER A 78 -1.02 7.13 4.69
N GLY A 79 -0.20 7.55 5.66
CA GLY A 79 -0.41 8.75 6.47
C GLY A 79 0.63 9.81 6.14
N SER A 80 0.26 11.08 6.23
CA SER A 80 1.13 12.19 5.82
C SER A 80 1.00 13.42 6.72
N TRP A 81 2.02 14.28 6.64
CA TRP A 81 1.98 15.61 7.24
C TRP A 81 0.94 16.53 6.58
N ASP A 82 0.35 16.13 5.45
CA ASP A 82 -0.79 16.84 4.86
C ASP A 82 -2.12 16.59 5.62
N GLN A 83 -2.06 15.96 6.81
CA GLN A 83 -3.18 15.68 7.71
C GLN A 83 -4.16 14.63 7.16
N THR A 84 -3.82 13.99 6.06
CA THR A 84 -4.68 13.00 5.42
C THR A 84 -4.14 11.58 5.57
N VAL A 85 -5.06 10.63 5.58
CA VAL A 85 -4.79 9.21 5.35
C VAL A 85 -5.31 8.86 3.98
N ARG A 86 -4.53 8.15 3.15
CA ARG A 86 -4.93 7.76 1.81
C ARG A 86 -4.89 6.26 1.61
N LEU A 87 -5.86 5.77 0.87
CA LEU A 87 -5.97 4.38 0.44
C LEU A 87 -5.70 4.30 -1.07
N TRP A 88 -4.84 3.36 -1.45
CA TRP A 88 -4.39 3.15 -2.81
C TRP A 88 -4.63 1.71 -3.23
N ASP A 89 -4.94 1.50 -4.48
CA ASP A 89 -4.96 0.17 -5.10
C ASP A 89 -3.51 -0.29 -5.33
N ALA A 90 -3.12 -1.40 -4.74
CA ALA A 90 -1.74 -1.89 -4.79
C ALA A 90 -1.32 -2.40 -6.18
N VAL A 91 -2.28 -2.72 -7.05
CA VAL A 91 -2.02 -3.26 -8.39
C VAL A 91 -1.91 -2.13 -9.42
N THR A 92 -2.83 -1.17 -9.37
CA THR A 92 -2.93 -0.09 -10.36
C THR A 92 -2.24 1.19 -9.91
N GLY A 93 -1.99 1.37 -8.60
CA GLY A 93 -1.50 2.60 -7.97
C GLY A 93 -2.51 3.73 -7.92
N ALA A 94 -3.73 3.45 -8.30
CA ALA A 94 -4.76 4.47 -8.27
C ALA A 94 -5.12 4.86 -6.82
N LEU A 95 -5.23 6.17 -6.59
CA LEU A 95 -5.82 6.67 -5.35
C LEU A 95 -7.28 6.23 -5.30
N GLN A 96 -7.61 5.37 -4.36
CA GLN A 96 -8.99 4.94 -4.14
C GLN A 96 -9.73 5.94 -3.25
N GLN A 97 -9.00 6.55 -2.27
CA GLN A 97 -9.66 7.30 -1.23
C GLN A 97 -8.74 8.21 -0.44
N THR A 98 -9.28 9.36 0.00
CA THR A 98 -8.69 10.24 1.01
C THR A 98 -9.59 10.28 2.24
N LEU A 99 -9.05 9.97 3.42
CA LEU A 99 -9.72 10.04 4.70
C LEU A 99 -9.27 11.36 5.36
N GLU A 100 -10.19 12.27 5.48
CA GLU A 100 -9.97 13.60 6.06
C GLU A 100 -10.58 13.70 7.45
N GLY A 101 -9.94 14.47 8.33
CA GLY A 101 -10.50 14.71 9.66
C GLY A 101 -9.44 15.02 10.71
N HIS A 102 -8.23 14.45 10.63
CA HIS A 102 -7.13 14.89 11.49
C HIS A 102 -6.85 16.38 11.29
N THR A 103 -6.53 17.06 12.38
CA THR A 103 -6.25 18.51 12.37
C THR A 103 -4.76 18.82 12.41
N ASP A 104 -3.93 17.78 12.48
CA ASP A 104 -2.47 17.88 12.42
C ASP A 104 -1.90 16.61 11.71
N SER A 105 -0.59 16.57 11.56
CA SER A 105 0.15 15.52 10.86
C SER A 105 -0.25 14.13 11.30
N VAL A 106 -0.51 13.25 10.34
CA VAL A 106 -0.69 11.82 10.60
C VAL A 106 0.70 11.19 10.73
N THR A 107 0.94 10.51 11.84
CA THR A 107 2.26 9.96 12.21
C THR A 107 2.36 8.47 11.94
N SER A 108 1.26 7.73 12.11
CA SER A 108 1.22 6.27 12.02
C SER A 108 -0.12 5.78 11.49
N VAL A 109 -0.09 4.72 10.67
CA VAL A 109 -1.30 4.06 10.14
C VAL A 109 -1.12 2.55 10.15
N ALA A 110 -2.24 1.81 10.34
CA ALA A 110 -2.26 0.36 10.22
C ALA A 110 -3.64 -0.14 9.75
N PHE A 111 -3.67 -1.31 9.09
CA PHE A 111 -4.90 -2.05 8.83
C PHE A 111 -5.24 -2.98 9.99
N SER A 112 -6.52 -3.24 10.19
CA SER A 112 -6.98 -4.36 11.01
C SER A 112 -6.63 -5.70 10.34
N PRO A 113 -6.47 -6.79 11.12
CA PRO A 113 -6.10 -8.11 10.58
C PRO A 113 -7.09 -8.67 9.55
N ASP A 114 -8.35 -8.27 9.60
CA ASP A 114 -9.39 -8.63 8.64
C ASP A 114 -9.48 -7.68 7.44
N GLY A 115 -8.69 -6.58 7.45
CA GLY A 115 -8.67 -5.57 6.39
C GLY A 115 -9.89 -4.65 6.33
N THR A 116 -10.83 -4.75 7.27
CA THR A 116 -12.08 -3.97 7.25
C THR A 116 -11.94 -2.57 7.83
N GLN A 117 -10.92 -2.35 8.65
CA GLN A 117 -10.67 -1.08 9.33
C GLN A 117 -9.24 -0.59 9.08
N VAL A 118 -9.08 0.71 9.22
CA VAL A 118 -7.79 1.41 9.29
C VAL A 118 -7.74 2.17 10.60
N VAL A 119 -6.61 2.15 11.27
CA VAL A 119 -6.31 3.01 12.42
C VAL A 119 -5.25 4.04 12.03
N SER A 120 -5.41 5.27 12.52
CA SER A 120 -4.42 6.35 12.34
C SER A 120 -4.15 7.05 13.66
N GLY A 121 -2.89 7.40 13.91
CA GLY A 121 -2.44 8.27 15.00
C GLY A 121 -1.90 9.58 14.45
N SER A 122 -2.06 10.67 15.21
CA SER A 122 -1.71 12.01 14.75
C SER A 122 -1.07 12.87 15.83
N ASP A 123 -0.38 13.92 15.37
CA ASP A 123 0.10 15.01 16.23
C ASP A 123 -1.05 15.80 16.85
N ASP A 124 -2.30 15.64 16.36
CA ASP A 124 -3.52 16.19 16.96
C ASP A 124 -3.95 15.49 18.27
N GLN A 125 -3.11 14.57 18.78
CA GLN A 125 -3.28 13.81 20.04
C GLN A 125 -4.40 12.77 19.99
N THR A 126 -5.00 12.54 18.82
CA THR A 126 -6.08 11.56 18.64
C THR A 126 -5.62 10.31 17.89
N VAL A 127 -6.30 9.21 18.18
CA VAL A 127 -6.29 8.00 17.35
C VAL A 127 -7.66 7.90 16.70
N ARG A 128 -7.70 7.60 15.41
CA ARG A 128 -8.96 7.47 14.66
C ARG A 128 -9.08 6.10 14.01
N LEU A 129 -10.30 5.58 14.05
CA LEU A 129 -10.70 4.35 13.40
C LEU A 129 -11.59 4.66 12.21
N TRP A 130 -11.25 4.11 11.07
CA TRP A 130 -11.94 4.31 9.81
C TRP A 130 -12.41 2.98 9.24
N ASN A 131 -13.57 2.98 8.61
CA ASN A 131 -13.99 1.83 7.81
C ASN A 131 -13.31 1.88 6.43
N ALA A 132 -12.58 0.83 6.08
CA ALA A 132 -11.81 0.79 4.83
C ALA A 132 -12.68 0.79 3.57
N ALA A 133 -13.91 0.24 3.65
CA ALA A 133 -14.82 0.14 2.51
C ALA A 133 -15.73 1.36 2.35
N THR A 134 -16.33 1.84 3.47
CA THR A 134 -17.33 2.92 3.44
C THR A 134 -16.72 4.31 3.57
N ARG A 135 -15.44 4.41 3.99
CA ARG A 135 -14.71 5.68 4.19
C ARG A 135 -15.14 6.46 5.43
N ALA A 136 -16.07 5.92 6.17
CA ALA A 136 -16.60 6.59 7.33
C ALA A 136 -15.60 6.57 8.49
N LEU A 137 -15.43 7.73 9.14
CA LEU A 137 -14.86 7.77 10.47
C LEU A 137 -15.80 7.01 11.41
N GLN A 138 -15.31 5.95 12.02
CA GLN A 138 -16.08 5.14 12.96
C GLN A 138 -15.96 5.69 14.38
N GLN A 139 -14.71 6.00 14.77
CA GLN A 139 -14.43 6.45 16.14
C GLN A 139 -13.25 7.41 16.17
N THR A 140 -13.28 8.34 17.14
CA THR A 140 -12.13 9.13 17.57
C THR A 140 -11.82 8.74 19.01
N LEU A 141 -10.62 8.24 19.24
CA LEU A 141 -10.16 7.82 20.55
C LEU A 141 -9.36 8.98 21.17
N GLU A 142 -9.96 9.64 22.11
CA GLU A 142 -9.41 10.80 22.78
C GLU A 142 -8.87 10.42 24.16
N GLY A 143 -7.76 11.04 24.57
CA GLY A 143 -7.21 10.80 25.90
C GLY A 143 -5.72 11.06 26.01
N HIS A 144 -4.93 10.86 24.95
CA HIS A 144 -3.53 11.28 24.93
C HIS A 144 -3.43 12.80 25.09
N SER A 145 -2.42 13.25 25.82
CA SER A 145 -2.15 14.67 26.07
C SER A 145 -0.99 15.24 25.24
N ALA A 146 -0.40 14.40 24.38
CA ALA A 146 0.62 14.78 23.42
C ALA A 146 0.49 13.95 22.13
N SER A 147 1.35 14.22 21.16
CA SER A 147 1.36 13.56 19.84
C SER A 147 1.34 12.05 19.93
N VAL A 148 0.47 11.39 19.18
CA VAL A 148 0.47 9.93 19.02
C VAL A 148 1.52 9.56 17.99
N ARG A 149 2.47 8.71 18.35
CA ARG A 149 3.60 8.33 17.49
C ARG A 149 3.44 6.99 16.79
N SER A 150 2.70 6.07 17.40
CA SER A 150 2.55 4.72 16.86
C SER A 150 1.19 4.17 17.19
N VAL A 151 0.60 3.44 16.25
CA VAL A 151 -0.65 2.71 16.44
C VAL A 151 -0.55 1.31 15.81
N ALA A 152 -1.22 0.33 16.43
CA ALA A 152 -1.34 -1.01 15.88
C ALA A 152 -2.64 -1.67 16.34
N PHE A 153 -3.15 -2.62 15.54
CA PHE A 153 -4.19 -3.55 15.98
C PHE A 153 -3.58 -4.75 16.69
N SER A 154 -4.34 -5.33 17.61
CA SER A 154 -4.08 -6.67 18.12
C SER A 154 -4.24 -7.72 17.02
N PRO A 155 -3.59 -8.89 17.12
CA PRO A 155 -3.69 -9.93 16.09
C PRO A 155 -5.11 -10.46 15.85
N ASP A 156 -6.00 -10.36 16.83
CA ASP A 156 -7.41 -10.73 16.72
C ASP A 156 -8.31 -9.57 16.27
N GLY A 157 -7.75 -8.36 16.10
CA GLY A 157 -8.49 -7.17 15.67
C GLY A 157 -9.41 -6.56 16.72
N THR A 158 -9.42 -7.07 17.94
CA THR A 158 -10.36 -6.60 18.98
C THR A 158 -9.88 -5.35 19.71
N GLN A 159 -8.58 -5.07 19.66
CA GLN A 159 -7.97 -3.96 20.37
C GLN A 159 -7.07 -3.12 19.44
N VAL A 160 -6.90 -1.87 19.83
CA VAL A 160 -5.90 -0.96 19.26
C VAL A 160 -4.95 -0.56 20.38
N VAL A 161 -3.65 -0.54 20.08
CA VAL A 161 -2.62 0.01 20.95
C VAL A 161 -2.10 1.31 20.35
N SER A 162 -1.87 2.31 21.18
CA SER A 162 -1.25 3.58 20.80
C SER A 162 -0.13 3.97 21.77
N GLY A 163 0.96 4.52 21.22
CA GLY A 163 2.07 5.11 21.95
C GLY A 163 2.17 6.60 21.65
N SER A 164 2.45 7.40 22.68
CA SER A 164 2.45 8.87 22.57
C SER A 164 3.66 9.50 23.26
N ASP A 165 3.95 10.73 22.86
CA ASP A 165 4.92 11.62 23.50
C ASP A 165 4.49 12.02 24.94
N ASP A 166 3.27 11.68 25.37
CA ASP A 166 2.81 11.82 26.76
C ASP A 166 3.40 10.73 27.69
N GLU A 167 4.39 9.96 27.16
CA GLU A 167 5.10 8.89 27.89
C GLU A 167 4.20 7.70 28.23
N THR A 168 2.99 7.60 27.62
CA THR A 168 2.06 6.50 27.89
C THR A 168 1.82 5.63 26.66
N VAL A 169 1.51 4.37 26.95
CA VAL A 169 0.90 3.43 25.98
C VAL A 169 -0.52 3.18 26.43
N ARG A 170 -1.46 3.25 25.49
CA ARG A 170 -2.89 3.02 25.76
C ARG A 170 -3.44 1.88 24.93
N LEU A 171 -4.34 1.13 25.54
CA LEU A 171 -5.11 0.07 24.92
C LEU A 171 -6.57 0.49 24.82
N TRP A 172 -7.13 0.31 23.64
CA TRP A 172 -8.49 0.72 23.30
C TRP A 172 -9.26 -0.49 22.76
N ASP A 173 -10.48 -0.62 23.14
CA ASP A 173 -11.39 -1.57 22.50
C ASP A 173 -11.76 -1.06 21.10
N ALA A 174 -11.51 -1.84 20.05
CA ALA A 174 -11.70 -1.41 18.66
C ALA A 174 -13.17 -1.27 18.26
N VAL A 175 -14.11 -1.84 19.04
CA VAL A 175 -15.54 -1.80 18.77
C VAL A 175 -16.21 -0.63 19.51
N THR A 176 -15.88 -0.47 20.78
CA THR A 176 -16.51 0.54 21.64
C THR A 176 -15.74 1.84 21.75
N GLY A 177 -14.45 1.84 21.41
CA GLY A 177 -13.54 2.96 21.63
C GLY A 177 -13.15 3.20 23.10
N ALA A 178 -13.56 2.34 23.99
CA ALA A 178 -13.27 2.50 25.41
C ALA A 178 -11.78 2.24 25.72
N LEU A 179 -11.20 3.08 26.57
CA LEU A 179 -9.89 2.84 27.16
C LEU A 179 -10.01 1.67 28.16
N GLN A 180 -9.11 0.71 28.06
CA GLN A 180 -9.02 -0.44 28.96
C GLN A 180 -8.04 -0.24 30.10
#